data_84c49c324d729919eb0b9e1b21b0ba9a
#
_entry.id   84c49c324d729919eb0b9e1b21b0ba9a
#
_cell.length_a   1.000
_cell.length_b   1.000
_cell.length_c   1.000
_cell.angle_alpha   90.00
_cell.angle_beta   90.00
_cell.angle_gamma   90.00
#
_symmetry.space_group_name_H-M   'P 1'
#
loop_
_entity.id
_entity.type
_entity.pdbx_description
1 polymer ?
#
loop_
_entity_poly.entity_id
_entity_poly.type
_entity_poly.pdbx_seq_one_letter_code
_entity_poly.pdbx_strand_id
1 'polypeptide(L)'
;AFRTSLLFSRAGGVKIVTVTSVLPREGKSATAANLAVVLAQLGRRVLLVDADLHRSRVHEVFGISNRAGLVSILAEGVEPSRVIVKTSVPGVFVVPAGPETPNPSALLSSENMRQFLALAAANFDHVVIDTPPVLATYDVLVFGQYTDGVVLCVRAGVTPRDQVREVRDKLLRGGVPILGVVLNGRKLDTDYYEYRYLNYGERAAATEDPSRESEAEAGAAS
;
A
#
# COMPACT_ATOMS: atom_id res chain seq x y z
N ALA A 1 -7.01 -3.88 10.25
CA ALA A 1 -8.13 -3.49 9.37
C ALA A 1 -7.68 -3.31 7.91
N PHE A 2 -6.81 -2.33 7.56
CA PHE A 2 -6.42 -2.04 6.17
C PHE A 2 -5.84 -3.25 5.42
N ARG A 3 -4.88 -3.97 6.02
CA ARG A 3 -4.26 -5.19 5.46
C ARG A 3 -5.30 -6.25 5.09
N THR A 4 -6.19 -6.57 6.00
CA THR A 4 -7.23 -7.59 5.80
C THR A 4 -8.16 -7.19 4.66
N SER A 5 -8.61 -5.94 4.64
CA SER A 5 -9.44 -5.41 3.56
C SER A 5 -8.75 -5.50 2.19
N LEU A 6 -7.44 -5.21 2.13
CA LEU A 6 -6.67 -5.29 0.89
C LEU A 6 -6.53 -6.74 0.40
N LEU A 7 -6.17 -7.69 1.28
CA LEU A 7 -5.99 -9.10 0.91
C LEU A 7 -7.28 -9.75 0.41
N PHE A 8 -8.44 -9.28 0.88
CA PHE A 8 -9.77 -9.77 0.48
C PHE A 8 -10.46 -8.88 -0.57
N SER A 9 -9.81 -7.82 -1.05
CA SER A 9 -10.42 -6.91 -2.03
C SER A 9 -10.60 -7.52 -3.42
N ARG A 10 -9.91 -8.64 -3.70
CA ARG A 10 -9.98 -9.33 -5.00
C ARG A 10 -10.02 -10.85 -4.81
N ALA A 11 -10.87 -11.52 -5.58
CA ALA A 11 -10.89 -12.98 -5.68
C ALA A 11 -9.54 -13.46 -6.28
N GLY A 12 -8.81 -14.30 -5.54
CA GLY A 12 -7.45 -14.75 -5.92
C GLY A 12 -6.32 -13.97 -5.24
N GLY A 13 -6.64 -12.96 -4.42
CA GLY A 13 -5.65 -12.16 -3.69
C GLY A 13 -5.06 -11.02 -4.52
N VAL A 14 -4.18 -10.23 -3.89
CA VAL A 14 -3.48 -9.11 -4.51
C VAL A 14 -1.99 -9.44 -4.57
N LYS A 15 -1.41 -9.41 -5.77
CA LYS A 15 0.00 -9.71 -6.02
C LYS A 15 0.85 -8.44 -6.19
N ILE A 16 0.40 -7.54 -7.07
CA ILE A 16 1.05 -6.27 -7.37
C ILE A 16 0.08 -5.15 -7.02
N VAL A 17 0.42 -4.32 -6.04
CA VAL A 17 -0.38 -3.17 -5.62
C VAL A 17 0.36 -1.86 -5.82
N THR A 18 -0.30 -0.90 -6.44
CA THR A 18 0.22 0.46 -6.58
C THR A 18 -0.31 1.34 -5.46
N VAL A 19 0.55 2.12 -4.84
CA VAL A 19 0.18 3.13 -3.84
C VAL A 19 0.45 4.50 -4.43
N THR A 20 -0.59 5.32 -4.50
CA THR A 20 -0.52 6.69 -5.02
C THR A 20 -1.29 7.66 -4.12
N SER A 21 -1.34 8.92 -4.50
CA SER A 21 -2.12 9.96 -3.82
C SER A 21 -2.77 10.91 -4.82
N VAL A 22 -3.71 11.71 -4.35
CA VAL A 22 -4.31 12.80 -5.14
C VAL A 22 -3.29 13.91 -5.36
N LEU A 23 -2.66 14.37 -4.26
CA LEU A 23 -1.71 15.48 -4.21
C LEU A 23 -0.38 15.05 -3.58
N PRO A 24 0.69 15.84 -3.75
CA PRO A 24 1.94 15.63 -3.01
C PRO A 24 1.76 15.73 -1.48
N ARG A 25 2.60 15.03 -0.72
CA ARG A 25 2.65 15.07 0.76
C ARG A 25 1.40 14.49 1.46
N GLU A 26 0.67 13.60 0.83
CA GLU A 26 -0.46 12.89 1.43
C GLU A 26 -0.09 11.58 2.12
N GLY A 27 1.21 11.26 2.19
CA GLY A 27 1.72 10.09 2.92
C GLY A 27 1.75 8.80 2.11
N LYS A 28 1.73 8.86 0.77
CA LYS A 28 1.80 7.70 -0.13
C LYS A 28 2.99 6.78 0.17
N SER A 29 4.22 7.32 0.19
CA SER A 29 5.45 6.53 0.41
C SER A 29 5.49 5.90 1.81
N ALA A 30 5.03 6.63 2.84
CA ALA A 30 4.88 6.07 4.19
C ALA A 30 3.82 4.95 4.21
N THR A 31 2.72 5.12 3.48
CA THR A 31 1.67 4.08 3.36
C THR A 31 2.21 2.86 2.62
N ALA A 32 2.97 3.04 1.53
CA ALA A 32 3.59 1.95 0.77
C ALA A 32 4.60 1.18 1.64
N ALA A 33 5.46 1.88 2.37
CA ALA A 33 6.43 1.28 3.28
C ALA A 33 5.74 0.49 4.41
N ASN A 34 4.74 1.08 5.07
CA ASN A 34 3.97 0.41 6.13
C ASN A 34 3.20 -0.80 5.59
N LEU A 35 2.65 -0.72 4.39
CA LEU A 35 1.97 -1.85 3.75
C LEU A 35 2.95 -3.00 3.52
N ALA A 36 4.15 -2.71 2.98
CA ALA A 36 5.18 -3.72 2.76
C ALA A 36 5.60 -4.41 4.07
N VAL A 37 5.82 -3.63 5.14
CA VAL A 37 6.16 -4.15 6.48
C VAL A 37 5.05 -5.06 7.02
N VAL A 38 3.80 -4.62 6.96
CA VAL A 38 2.66 -5.37 7.49
C VAL A 38 2.39 -6.66 6.71
N LEU A 39 2.64 -6.68 5.40
CA LEU A 39 2.57 -7.89 4.59
C LEU A 39 3.72 -8.86 4.94
N ALA A 40 4.93 -8.34 5.14
CA ALA A 40 6.09 -9.16 5.52
C ALA A 40 5.95 -9.79 6.91
N GLN A 41 5.26 -9.14 7.84
CA GLN A 41 4.93 -9.70 9.17
C GLN A 41 4.07 -10.99 9.10
N LEU A 42 3.47 -11.29 7.96
CA LEU A 42 2.78 -12.56 7.70
C LEU A 42 3.71 -13.67 7.19
N GLY A 43 5.02 -13.49 7.28
CA GLY A 43 6.01 -14.42 6.73
C GLY A 43 6.15 -14.33 5.20
N ARG A 44 5.63 -13.26 4.56
CA ARG A 44 5.68 -13.06 3.10
C ARG A 44 6.96 -12.34 2.69
N ARG A 45 7.44 -12.67 1.48
CA ARG A 45 8.51 -11.93 0.83
C ARG A 45 7.89 -10.80 0.03
N VAL A 46 8.17 -9.55 0.43
CA VAL A 46 7.56 -8.35 -0.16
C VAL A 46 8.63 -7.50 -0.82
N LEU A 47 8.42 -7.15 -2.09
CA LEU A 47 9.24 -6.17 -2.80
C LEU A 47 8.52 -4.83 -2.78
N LEU A 48 9.16 -3.80 -2.23
CA LEU A 48 8.73 -2.41 -2.36
C LEU A 48 9.57 -1.74 -3.45
N VAL A 49 8.89 -1.17 -4.45
CA VAL A 49 9.51 -0.49 -5.59
C VAL A 49 9.22 1.00 -5.51
N ASP A 50 10.26 1.83 -5.49
CA ASP A 50 10.13 3.28 -5.59
C ASP A 50 10.04 3.69 -7.07
N ALA A 51 8.82 3.90 -7.56
CA ALA A 51 8.53 4.37 -8.91
C ALA A 51 8.15 5.86 -8.95
N ASP A 52 8.27 6.61 -7.83
CA ASP A 52 8.24 8.06 -7.85
C ASP A 52 9.62 8.60 -8.25
N LEU A 53 9.93 8.48 -9.56
CA LEU A 53 11.22 8.93 -10.11
C LEU A 53 11.38 10.45 -10.12
N HIS A 54 10.32 11.21 -9.78
CA HIS A 54 10.37 12.66 -9.65
C HIS A 54 10.77 13.11 -8.24
N ARG A 55 10.30 12.38 -7.21
CA ARG A 55 10.53 12.72 -5.79
C ARG A 55 10.63 11.46 -4.95
N SER A 56 11.66 10.67 -5.22
CA SER A 56 11.91 9.42 -4.51
C SER A 56 12.11 9.64 -3.01
N ARG A 57 11.49 8.77 -2.19
CA ARG A 57 11.53 8.85 -0.73
C ARG A 57 11.73 7.51 -0.02
N VAL A 58 11.52 6.40 -0.73
CA VAL A 58 11.58 5.07 -0.11
C VAL A 58 12.98 4.79 0.45
N HIS A 59 14.02 5.22 -0.25
CA HIS A 59 15.41 5.05 0.21
C HIS A 59 15.68 5.78 1.54
N GLU A 60 15.09 6.97 1.75
CA GLU A 60 15.20 7.71 3.02
C GLU A 60 14.48 6.97 4.15
N VAL A 61 13.29 6.41 3.87
CA VAL A 61 12.48 5.67 4.87
C VAL A 61 13.22 4.46 5.40
N PHE A 62 13.96 3.76 4.56
CA PHE A 62 14.70 2.55 4.96
C PHE A 62 16.19 2.79 5.23
N GLY A 63 16.69 4.02 5.10
CA GLY A 63 18.10 4.36 5.32
C GLY A 63 19.05 3.64 4.36
N ILE A 64 18.64 3.43 3.10
CA ILE A 64 19.41 2.73 2.07
C ILE A 64 19.95 3.69 1.00
N SER A 65 20.95 3.24 0.24
CA SER A 65 21.50 4.01 -0.88
C SER A 65 20.52 4.14 -2.04
N ASN A 66 20.51 5.30 -2.71
CA ASN A 66 19.76 5.55 -3.94
C ASN A 66 20.65 5.68 -5.19
N ARG A 67 21.92 5.20 -5.14
CA ARG A 67 22.85 5.35 -6.27
C ARG A 67 22.50 4.48 -7.47
N ALA A 68 21.86 3.35 -7.24
CA ALA A 68 21.34 2.45 -8.25
C ALA A 68 19.94 1.99 -7.83
N GLY A 69 19.07 1.72 -8.80
CA GLY A 69 17.68 1.35 -8.51
C GLY A 69 16.86 1.08 -9.76
N LEU A 70 15.60 1.44 -9.74
CA LEU A 70 14.66 1.19 -10.83
C LEU A 70 15.14 1.81 -12.16
N VAL A 71 15.65 3.06 -12.12
CA VAL A 71 16.22 3.70 -13.32
C VAL A 71 17.36 2.86 -13.90
N SER A 72 18.26 2.32 -13.09
CA SER A 72 19.37 1.50 -13.57
C SER A 72 18.87 0.22 -14.23
N ILE A 73 17.81 -0.40 -13.72
CA ILE A 73 17.18 -1.58 -14.37
C ILE A 73 16.60 -1.18 -15.73
N LEU A 74 15.82 -0.08 -15.75
CA LEU A 74 15.01 0.26 -16.92
C LEU A 74 15.81 0.91 -18.04
N ALA A 75 16.78 1.77 -17.72
CA ALA A 75 17.57 2.53 -18.69
C ALA A 75 18.88 1.84 -19.08
N GLU A 76 19.54 1.19 -18.12
CA GLU A 76 20.89 0.65 -18.30
C GLU A 76 20.89 -0.88 -18.42
N GLY A 77 19.75 -1.54 -18.23
CA GLY A 77 19.64 -3.01 -18.29
C GLY A 77 20.37 -3.71 -17.13
N VAL A 78 20.55 -3.03 -16.01
CA VAL A 78 21.18 -3.64 -14.82
C VAL A 78 20.30 -4.76 -14.30
N GLU A 79 20.92 -5.90 -14.03
CA GLU A 79 20.24 -7.07 -13.46
C GLU A 79 19.53 -6.70 -12.15
N PRO A 80 18.20 -6.96 -11.99
CA PRO A 80 17.45 -6.59 -10.79
C PRO A 80 18.06 -7.08 -9.48
N SER A 81 18.65 -8.26 -9.47
CA SER A 81 19.32 -8.83 -8.30
C SER A 81 20.45 -7.97 -7.73
N ARG A 82 21.07 -7.10 -8.55
CA ARG A 82 22.16 -6.20 -8.13
C ARG A 82 21.68 -4.93 -7.46
N VAL A 83 20.41 -4.56 -7.65
CA VAL A 83 19.84 -3.31 -7.11
C VAL A 83 18.75 -3.55 -6.07
N ILE A 84 18.25 -4.78 -5.94
CA ILE A 84 17.33 -5.16 -4.87
C ILE A 84 18.11 -5.18 -3.54
N VAL A 85 17.68 -4.33 -2.61
CA VAL A 85 18.28 -4.21 -1.28
C VAL A 85 17.43 -4.94 -0.25
N LYS A 86 18.06 -5.83 0.53
CA LYS A 86 17.44 -6.42 1.72
C LYS A 86 17.46 -5.37 2.84
N THR A 87 16.31 -5.06 3.43
CA THR A 87 16.21 -4.08 4.51
C THR A 87 16.48 -4.72 5.88
N SER A 88 16.54 -3.88 6.92
CA SER A 88 16.57 -4.34 8.33
C SER A 88 15.27 -5.01 8.77
N VAL A 89 14.16 -4.82 8.04
CA VAL A 89 12.87 -5.46 8.31
C VAL A 89 12.82 -6.83 7.65
N PRO A 90 12.70 -7.93 8.39
CA PRO A 90 12.64 -9.28 7.83
C PRO A 90 11.51 -9.41 6.81
N GLY A 91 11.81 -9.98 5.64
CA GLY A 91 10.84 -10.19 4.57
C GLY A 91 10.61 -8.98 3.65
N VAL A 92 11.12 -7.78 3.98
CA VAL A 92 11.01 -6.59 3.14
C VAL A 92 12.28 -6.38 2.32
N PHE A 93 12.10 -6.29 1.00
CA PHE A 93 13.11 -5.96 0.01
C PHE A 93 12.72 -4.67 -0.70
N VAL A 94 13.69 -3.86 -1.09
CA VAL A 94 13.44 -2.55 -1.72
C VAL A 94 14.22 -2.44 -3.02
N VAL A 95 13.58 -1.93 -4.06
CA VAL A 95 14.23 -1.33 -5.22
C VAL A 95 14.05 0.17 -5.09
N PRO A 96 15.11 0.95 -4.76
CA PRO A 96 15.02 2.40 -4.74
C PRO A 96 14.84 2.95 -6.16
N ALA A 97 14.52 4.23 -6.30
CA ALA A 97 14.35 4.86 -7.61
C ALA A 97 15.63 4.81 -8.46
N GLY A 98 16.78 5.00 -7.85
CA GLY A 98 18.07 5.13 -8.53
C GLY A 98 18.40 6.59 -8.89
N PRO A 99 19.30 6.82 -9.86
CA PRO A 99 19.71 8.14 -10.28
C PRO A 99 18.56 8.91 -10.95
N GLU A 100 18.68 10.23 -10.98
CA GLU A 100 17.75 11.08 -11.73
C GLU A 100 17.75 10.74 -13.23
N THR A 101 16.59 10.87 -13.86
CA THR A 101 16.40 10.61 -15.29
C THR A 101 15.63 11.75 -15.95
N PRO A 102 15.98 12.14 -17.18
CA PRO A 102 15.26 13.21 -17.88
C PRO A 102 13.85 12.79 -18.35
N ASN A 103 13.59 11.49 -18.50
CA ASN A 103 12.35 10.95 -19.04
C ASN A 103 11.72 9.88 -18.17
N PRO A 104 11.25 10.21 -16.94
CA PRO A 104 10.67 9.23 -16.01
C PRO A 104 9.53 8.43 -16.62
N SER A 105 8.53 9.10 -17.20
CA SER A 105 7.33 8.48 -17.74
C SER A 105 7.63 7.52 -18.92
N ALA A 106 8.62 7.84 -19.75
CA ALA A 106 9.04 6.94 -20.83
C ALA A 106 9.66 5.63 -20.29
N LEU A 107 10.47 5.71 -19.23
CA LEU A 107 11.02 4.54 -18.58
C LEU A 107 9.92 3.69 -17.94
N LEU A 108 9.01 4.33 -17.23
CA LEU A 108 7.92 3.64 -16.53
C LEU A 108 6.91 2.99 -17.50
N SER A 109 6.79 3.50 -18.74
CA SER A 109 5.95 2.92 -19.80
C SER A 109 6.67 1.92 -20.70
N SER A 110 7.94 1.64 -20.43
CA SER A 110 8.77 0.77 -21.27
C SER A 110 8.44 -0.72 -21.12
N GLU A 111 8.79 -1.49 -22.13
CA GLU A 111 8.74 -2.97 -22.08
C GLU A 111 9.62 -3.51 -20.95
N ASN A 112 10.76 -2.85 -20.64
CA ASN A 112 11.64 -3.23 -19.53
C ASN A 112 10.90 -3.17 -18.18
N MET A 113 10.03 -2.16 -17.98
CA MET A 113 9.20 -2.07 -16.76
C MET A 113 8.21 -3.24 -16.68
N ARG A 114 7.56 -3.59 -17.78
CA ARG A 114 6.65 -4.74 -17.84
C ARG A 114 7.35 -6.04 -17.47
N GLN A 115 8.53 -6.27 -18.07
CA GLN A 115 9.36 -7.46 -17.80
C GLN A 115 9.85 -7.49 -16.36
N PHE A 116 10.28 -6.35 -15.81
CA PHE A 116 10.68 -6.23 -14.42
C PHE A 116 9.53 -6.59 -13.48
N LEU A 117 8.32 -6.08 -13.72
CA LEU A 117 7.14 -6.38 -12.88
C LEU A 117 6.77 -7.87 -12.95
N ALA A 118 6.83 -8.48 -14.12
CA ALA A 118 6.60 -9.92 -14.29
C ALA A 118 7.62 -10.75 -13.51
N LEU A 119 8.90 -10.39 -13.58
CA LEU A 119 9.97 -11.03 -12.83
C LEU A 119 9.78 -10.85 -11.32
N ALA A 120 9.45 -9.65 -10.88
CA ALA A 120 9.18 -9.34 -9.49
C ALA A 120 7.99 -10.17 -8.94
N ALA A 121 6.90 -10.26 -9.70
CA ALA A 121 5.75 -11.06 -9.33
C ALA A 121 6.06 -12.57 -9.24
N ALA A 122 6.99 -13.08 -10.04
CA ALA A 122 7.40 -14.48 -9.98
C ALA A 122 8.24 -14.79 -8.72
N ASN A 123 9.01 -13.82 -8.21
CA ASN A 123 10.00 -14.04 -7.15
C ASN A 123 9.58 -13.57 -5.75
N PHE A 124 8.54 -12.74 -5.65
CA PHE A 124 8.03 -12.21 -4.37
C PHE A 124 6.57 -12.58 -4.19
N ASP A 125 6.12 -12.72 -2.94
CA ASP A 125 4.71 -12.99 -2.64
C ASP A 125 3.84 -11.77 -2.95
N HIS A 126 4.35 -10.57 -2.66
CA HIS A 126 3.71 -9.30 -2.97
C HIS A 126 4.72 -8.29 -3.52
N VAL A 127 4.26 -7.44 -4.44
CA VAL A 127 4.98 -6.28 -4.94
C VAL A 127 4.17 -5.03 -4.63
N VAL A 128 4.76 -4.09 -3.91
CA VAL A 128 4.17 -2.79 -3.58
C VAL A 128 4.93 -1.73 -4.37
N ILE A 129 4.21 -0.88 -5.13
CA ILE A 129 4.81 0.15 -5.97
C ILE A 129 4.41 1.52 -5.41
N ASP A 130 5.39 2.31 -4.93
CA ASP A 130 5.18 3.73 -4.59
C ASP A 130 5.29 4.57 -5.86
N THR A 131 4.25 5.37 -6.18
CA THR A 131 4.17 6.14 -7.43
C THR A 131 3.90 7.62 -7.15
N PRO A 132 4.19 8.52 -8.09
CA PRO A 132 3.86 9.93 -7.92
C PRO A 132 2.34 10.17 -7.78
N PRO A 133 1.90 11.36 -7.31
CA PRO A 133 0.48 11.72 -7.23
C PRO A 133 -0.19 11.74 -8.60
N VAL A 134 -1.45 11.26 -8.68
CA VAL A 134 -2.21 11.15 -9.95
C VAL A 134 -2.43 12.48 -10.64
N LEU A 135 -2.57 13.59 -9.90
CA LEU A 135 -2.74 14.92 -10.51
C LEU A 135 -1.41 15.53 -10.97
N ALA A 136 -0.26 14.97 -10.55
CA ALA A 136 1.05 15.46 -10.96
C ALA A 136 1.55 14.80 -12.26
N THR A 137 1.23 13.52 -12.46
CA THR A 137 1.70 12.73 -13.60
C THR A 137 0.65 11.71 -14.03
N TYR A 138 0.78 11.18 -15.26
CA TYR A 138 -0.06 10.09 -15.76
C TYR A 138 0.55 8.69 -15.50
N ASP A 139 1.67 8.61 -14.82
CA ASP A 139 2.46 7.38 -14.65
C ASP A 139 1.63 6.24 -14.03
N VAL A 140 0.76 6.55 -13.06
CA VAL A 140 -0.12 5.57 -12.41
C VAL A 140 -1.07 4.88 -13.41
N LEU A 141 -1.53 5.59 -14.45
CA LEU A 141 -2.42 5.01 -15.47
C LEU A 141 -1.67 3.98 -16.34
N VAL A 142 -0.38 4.19 -16.53
CA VAL A 142 0.48 3.25 -17.27
C VAL A 142 0.65 1.94 -16.49
N PHE A 143 0.87 2.03 -15.17
CA PHE A 143 1.01 0.83 -14.34
C PHE A 143 -0.28 0.06 -14.13
N GLY A 144 -1.41 0.75 -14.18
CA GLY A 144 -2.72 0.17 -13.85
C GLY A 144 -3.06 -1.09 -14.65
N GLN A 145 -2.49 -1.22 -15.85
CA GLN A 145 -2.69 -2.38 -16.71
C GLN A 145 -1.88 -3.61 -16.26
N TYR A 146 -0.83 -3.42 -15.46
CA TYR A 146 0.10 -4.46 -15.01
C TYR A 146 0.00 -4.77 -13.52
N THR A 147 -0.92 -4.11 -12.82
CA THR A 147 -1.10 -4.27 -11.37
C THR A 147 -2.53 -4.70 -11.04
N ASP A 148 -2.72 -5.25 -9.86
CA ASP A 148 -4.05 -5.67 -9.42
C ASP A 148 -4.95 -4.48 -9.10
N GLY A 149 -4.36 -3.30 -8.89
CA GLY A 149 -5.05 -2.05 -8.69
C GLY A 149 -4.31 -1.09 -7.75
N VAL A 150 -5.00 -0.02 -7.41
CA VAL A 150 -4.46 1.14 -6.71
C VAL A 150 -5.04 1.27 -5.30
N VAL A 151 -4.16 1.58 -4.35
CA VAL A 151 -4.51 2.16 -3.05
C VAL A 151 -4.31 3.67 -3.15
N LEU A 152 -5.39 4.44 -3.00
CA LEU A 152 -5.37 5.89 -3.10
C LEU A 152 -5.21 6.52 -1.71
N CYS A 153 -4.12 7.23 -1.48
CA CYS A 153 -3.91 8.03 -0.28
C CYS A 153 -4.56 9.41 -0.43
N VAL A 154 -5.26 9.83 0.61
CA VAL A 154 -5.96 11.12 0.71
C VAL A 154 -5.64 11.74 2.07
N ARG A 155 -5.42 13.04 2.15
CA ARG A 155 -5.15 13.71 3.43
C ARG A 155 -6.41 14.37 3.97
N ALA A 156 -6.85 13.94 5.17
CA ALA A 156 -8.02 14.49 5.85
C ALA A 156 -7.89 15.99 6.12
N GLY A 157 -8.92 16.74 5.81
CA GLY A 157 -8.98 18.20 6.03
C GLY A 157 -8.08 19.02 5.10
N VAL A 158 -7.37 18.38 4.13
CA VAL A 158 -6.46 19.06 3.20
C VAL A 158 -6.87 18.82 1.76
N THR A 159 -7.11 17.57 1.37
CA THR A 159 -7.45 17.22 -0.02
C THR A 159 -8.88 17.61 -0.34
N PRO A 160 -9.12 18.46 -1.35
CA PRO A 160 -10.47 18.81 -1.81
C PRO A 160 -11.24 17.59 -2.33
N ARG A 161 -12.52 17.49 -2.00
CA ARG A 161 -13.37 16.34 -2.40
C ARG A 161 -13.58 16.22 -3.91
N ASP A 162 -13.61 17.34 -4.60
CA ASP A 162 -13.71 17.40 -6.06
C ASP A 162 -12.46 16.81 -6.74
N GLN A 163 -11.27 17.09 -6.22
CA GLN A 163 -10.04 16.49 -6.72
C GLN A 163 -9.97 14.98 -6.46
N VAL A 164 -10.48 14.52 -5.30
CA VAL A 164 -10.60 13.07 -5.05
C VAL A 164 -11.53 12.41 -6.07
N ARG A 165 -12.67 13.06 -6.40
CA ARG A 165 -13.60 12.58 -7.43
C ARG A 165 -12.95 12.58 -8.81
N GLU A 166 -12.25 13.65 -9.17
CA GLU A 166 -11.51 13.75 -10.42
C GLU A 166 -10.51 12.60 -10.59
N VAL A 167 -9.70 12.34 -9.56
CA VAL A 167 -8.71 11.25 -9.57
C VAL A 167 -9.39 9.90 -9.67
N ARG A 168 -10.45 9.66 -8.89
CA ARG A 168 -11.25 8.43 -9.01
C ARG A 168 -11.70 8.20 -10.44
N ASP A 169 -12.29 9.22 -11.06
CA ASP A 169 -12.85 9.13 -12.41
C ASP A 169 -11.75 8.95 -13.47
N LYS A 170 -10.57 9.57 -13.27
CA LYS A 170 -9.38 9.33 -14.12
C LYS A 170 -8.92 7.87 -14.03
N LEU A 171 -8.78 7.32 -12.83
CA LEU A 171 -8.34 5.93 -12.62
C LEU A 171 -9.34 4.96 -13.26
N LEU A 172 -10.64 5.13 -13.01
CA LEU A 172 -11.68 4.26 -13.56
C LEU A 172 -11.75 4.32 -15.08
N ARG A 173 -11.66 5.51 -15.68
CA ARG A 173 -11.62 5.66 -17.15
C ARG A 173 -10.36 5.06 -17.76
N GLY A 174 -9.23 5.09 -17.04
CA GLY A 174 -7.99 4.42 -17.42
C GLY A 174 -7.99 2.90 -17.22
N GLY A 175 -9.11 2.32 -16.77
CA GLY A 175 -9.20 0.89 -16.51
C GLY A 175 -8.42 0.42 -15.29
N VAL A 176 -8.04 1.34 -14.38
CA VAL A 176 -7.24 1.05 -13.18
C VAL A 176 -8.17 0.77 -12.00
N PRO A 177 -8.22 -0.45 -11.46
CA PRO A 177 -9.04 -0.78 -10.31
C PRO A 177 -8.59 -0.02 -9.05
N ILE A 178 -9.54 0.53 -8.29
CA ILE A 178 -9.27 1.13 -6.98
C ILE A 178 -9.55 0.07 -5.92
N LEU A 179 -8.50 -0.44 -5.27
CA LEU A 179 -8.60 -1.46 -4.23
C LEU A 179 -9.06 -0.88 -2.89
N GLY A 180 -8.80 0.40 -2.67
CA GLY A 180 -9.20 1.09 -1.45
C GLY A 180 -8.64 2.50 -1.35
N VAL A 181 -9.08 3.20 -0.30
CA VAL A 181 -8.64 4.56 0.04
C VAL A 181 -8.07 4.57 1.45
N VAL A 182 -6.92 5.22 1.61
CA VAL A 182 -6.29 5.47 2.91
C VAL A 182 -6.44 6.95 3.24
N LEU A 183 -7.16 7.25 4.31
CA LEU A 183 -7.35 8.61 4.80
C LEU A 183 -6.29 8.92 5.87
N ASN A 184 -5.23 9.61 5.47
CA ASN A 184 -4.12 10.03 6.32
C ASN A 184 -4.39 11.38 7.03
N GLY A 185 -3.67 11.64 8.11
CA GLY A 185 -3.70 12.94 8.81
C GLY A 185 -4.98 13.23 9.58
N ARG A 186 -5.84 12.24 9.80
CA ARG A 186 -6.98 12.40 10.71
C ARG A 186 -6.46 12.46 12.15
N LYS A 187 -6.79 13.54 12.85
CA LYS A 187 -6.66 13.55 14.31
C LYS A 187 -7.64 12.52 14.86
N LEU A 188 -7.12 11.53 15.55
CA LEU A 188 -7.96 10.57 16.26
C LEU A 188 -8.47 11.31 17.50
N ASP A 189 -9.78 11.44 17.65
CA ASP A 189 -10.38 11.75 18.95
C ASP A 189 -10.10 10.55 19.85
N THR A 190 -9.16 10.74 20.76
CA THR A 190 -8.71 9.71 21.72
C THR A 190 -9.90 9.15 22.49
N ASP A 191 -10.86 10.01 22.86
CA ASP A 191 -12.07 9.65 23.61
C ASP A 191 -12.98 8.66 22.88
N TYR A 192 -13.06 8.74 21.54
CA TYR A 192 -13.89 7.82 20.75
C TYR A 192 -13.28 6.41 20.65
N TYR A 193 -11.94 6.31 20.64
CA TYR A 193 -11.25 5.01 20.59
C TYR A 193 -11.21 4.33 21.96
N GLU A 194 -11.00 5.09 23.03
CA GLU A 194 -11.11 4.59 24.40
C GLU A 194 -12.52 4.02 24.67
N TYR A 195 -13.56 4.76 24.29
CA TYR A 195 -14.95 4.31 24.41
C TYR A 195 -15.23 3.01 23.61
N ARG A 196 -14.69 2.86 22.41
CA ARG A 196 -14.85 1.61 21.64
C ARG A 196 -14.04 0.45 22.19
N TYR A 197 -12.85 0.70 22.72
CA TYR A 197 -12.01 -0.35 23.32
C TYR A 197 -12.63 -0.88 24.62
N LEU A 198 -13.14 -0.01 25.47
CA LEU A 198 -13.83 -0.36 26.71
C LEU A 198 -15.09 -1.20 26.44
N ASN A 199 -15.93 -0.79 25.49
CA ASN A 199 -17.13 -1.53 25.13
C ASN A 199 -16.87 -2.86 24.38
N TYR A 200 -15.70 -3.05 23.77
CA TYR A 200 -15.32 -4.32 23.15
C TYR A 200 -14.80 -5.31 24.21
N GLY A 201 -14.14 -4.81 25.25
CA GLY A 201 -13.69 -5.60 26.41
C GLY A 201 -14.86 -6.10 27.25
N GLU A 202 -15.87 -5.25 27.51
CA GLU A 202 -17.07 -5.62 28.28
C GLU A 202 -17.95 -6.66 27.57
N ARG A 203 -18.04 -6.61 26.21
CA ARG A 203 -18.79 -7.61 25.45
C ARG A 203 -18.06 -8.97 25.38
N ALA A 204 -16.72 -8.97 25.37
CA ALA A 204 -15.95 -10.21 25.41
C ALA A 204 -16.02 -10.88 26.79
N ALA A 205 -16.03 -10.08 27.87
CA ALA A 205 -16.16 -10.60 29.23
C ALA A 205 -17.58 -11.10 29.55
N ALA A 206 -18.60 -10.55 28.90
CA ALA A 206 -20.00 -10.97 29.10
C ALA A 206 -20.36 -12.29 28.40
N THR A 207 -19.52 -12.77 27.47
CA THR A 207 -19.71 -14.06 26.77
C THR A 207 -18.93 -15.21 27.39
N GLU A 208 -18.08 -14.97 28.41
CA GLU A 208 -17.28 -16.01 29.08
C GLU A 208 -17.78 -16.42 30.47
N ASP A 209 -18.98 -15.98 30.92
CA ASP A 209 -19.56 -16.45 32.18
C ASP A 209 -20.70 -17.47 31.96
N PRO A 210 -20.37 -18.79 31.97
CA PRO A 210 -21.36 -19.87 31.81
C PRO A 210 -22.25 -20.07 33.04
N SER A 211 -22.03 -19.31 34.13
CA SER A 211 -22.74 -19.53 35.41
C SER A 211 -24.14 -18.86 35.46
N ARG A 212 -24.55 -18.10 34.47
CA ARG A 212 -25.85 -17.42 34.45
C ARG A 212 -26.99 -18.19 33.77
N GLU A 213 -26.72 -19.31 33.12
CA GLU A 213 -27.79 -20.13 32.51
C GLU A 213 -28.45 -21.10 33.50
N SER A 214 -27.85 -21.35 34.69
CA SER A 214 -28.41 -22.29 35.65
C SER A 214 -29.45 -21.72 36.60
N GLU A 215 -29.59 -20.40 36.72
CA GLU A 215 -30.58 -19.78 37.61
C GLU A 215 -31.93 -19.46 36.92
N ALA A 216 -31.98 -19.48 35.60
CA ALA A 216 -33.21 -19.19 34.85
C ALA A 216 -34.14 -20.44 34.73
N GLU A 217 -33.59 -21.63 34.81
CA GLU A 217 -34.41 -22.89 34.76
C GLU A 217 -34.96 -23.32 36.12
N ALA A 218 -34.45 -22.84 37.23
CA ALA A 218 -34.92 -23.20 38.55
C ALA A 218 -36.15 -22.40 39.04
N GLY A 219 -36.49 -21.28 38.36
CA GLY A 219 -37.62 -20.40 38.72
C GLY A 219 -38.94 -20.67 38.00
N ALA A 220 -38.98 -21.65 37.07
CA ALA A 220 -40.18 -21.93 36.28
C ALA A 220 -40.97 -23.22 36.73
N ALA A 221 -40.58 -23.82 37.86
CA ALA A 221 -41.20 -25.04 38.39
C ALA A 221 -41.64 -24.87 39.88
N SER A 222 -42.35 -23.80 40.19
CA SER A 222 -43.09 -23.72 41.48
C SER A 222 -44.37 -22.95 41.29
#